data_6de4eb2e0073e0fe14d2ee1573971680
#
_entry.id   6de4eb2e0073e0fe14d2ee1573971680
#
_cell.length_a   1.000
_cell.length_b   1.000
_cell.length_c   1.000
_cell.angle_alpha   90.00
_cell.angle_beta   90.00
_cell.angle_gamma   90.00
#
_symmetry.space_group_name_H-M   'P 1'
#
loop_
_entity.id
_entity.type
_entity.pdbx_description
1 polymer ?
#
loop_
_entity_poly.entity_id
_entity_poly.type
_entity_poly.pdbx_seq_one_letter_code
_entity_poly.pdbx_strand_id
1 'polypeptide(L)'
;MNLSQSFLLYISIIVTAFVRGNHQNATLTVKSKVDYSEFKKTVNDNKNLLINHPTKDIRNYLFKLVDGDIFDYWEGTPWDFYGKTLQPKTGSIACGYFVTTTLTDLGFKIDRVGLAECRSGDMIKKLCMGIHSFNSLDKLSSYLAKQPVNSVFIVGLDFHTGYVIKTTTGCYFMHSYYFKKQGVIKEKIDESPALSSNKFFMIGSLTANENLLRKWIANKPVM
;
A
#
# COMPACT_ATOMS: atom_id res chain seq x y z
N MET A 1 -22.57 30.80 1.42
CA MET A 1 -22.56 29.85 0.30
C MET A 1 -21.67 28.67 0.69
N ASN A 2 -22.27 27.48 0.93
CA ASN A 2 -21.63 26.34 1.59
C ASN A 2 -20.74 25.54 0.63
N LEU A 3 -19.48 25.43 0.98
CA LEU A 3 -18.43 24.64 0.31
C LEU A 3 -18.46 23.13 0.66
N SER A 4 -19.63 22.58 1.03
CA SER A 4 -19.70 21.19 1.56
C SER A 4 -20.19 20.13 0.55
N GLN A 5 -20.38 20.44 -0.71
CA GLN A 5 -21.03 19.50 -1.65
C GLN A 5 -20.13 18.83 -2.69
N SER A 6 -18.84 19.11 -2.76
CA SER A 6 -17.96 18.50 -3.77
C SER A 6 -17.29 17.17 -3.38
N PHE A 7 -17.52 16.65 -2.17
CA PHE A 7 -16.85 15.46 -1.64
C PHE A 7 -17.65 14.14 -1.78
N LEU A 8 -18.84 14.17 -2.39
CA LEU A 8 -19.80 13.04 -2.35
C LEU A 8 -19.99 12.28 -3.67
N LEU A 9 -19.13 12.43 -4.65
CA LEU A 9 -19.32 11.79 -5.98
C LEU A 9 -18.64 10.44 -6.17
N TYR A 10 -18.32 9.70 -5.11
CA TYR A 10 -17.70 8.37 -5.21
C TYR A 10 -18.40 7.28 -4.38
N ILE A 11 -19.70 7.41 -4.10
CA ILE A 11 -20.42 6.35 -3.37
C ILE A 11 -21.71 5.98 -4.10
N SER A 12 -21.85 4.68 -4.31
CA SER A 12 -23.06 3.89 -4.49
C SER A 12 -23.77 3.95 -5.85
N ILE A 13 -23.55 2.91 -6.63
CA ILE A 13 -24.57 2.39 -7.52
C ILE A 13 -25.40 1.39 -6.70
N ILE A 14 -26.55 1.83 -6.21
CA ILE A 14 -27.60 0.93 -5.74
C ILE A 14 -28.32 0.41 -6.98
N VAL A 15 -28.21 -0.91 -7.20
CA VAL A 15 -28.98 -1.60 -8.22
C VAL A 15 -30.38 -1.89 -7.65
N THR A 16 -31.36 -1.10 -8.02
CA THR A 16 -32.78 -1.46 -7.89
C THR A 16 -33.22 -2.12 -9.19
N ALA A 17 -33.32 -3.44 -9.17
CA ALA A 17 -33.90 -4.19 -10.26
C ALA A 17 -35.43 -4.07 -10.25
N PHE A 18 -36.01 -3.36 -11.21
CA PHE A 18 -37.41 -3.50 -11.57
C PHE A 18 -37.51 -4.41 -12.79
N VAL A 19 -38.09 -5.59 -12.60
CA VAL A 19 -38.37 -6.57 -13.66
C VAL A 19 -39.61 -6.11 -14.45
N ARG A 20 -39.40 -5.69 -15.69
CA ARG A 20 -40.38 -5.90 -16.79
C ARG A 20 -39.64 -5.92 -18.13
N GLY A 21 -39.87 -6.99 -18.88
CA GLY A 21 -39.11 -7.41 -20.02
C GLY A 21 -38.93 -6.37 -21.13
N ASN A 22 -37.69 -6.28 -21.56
CA ASN A 22 -37.26 -6.12 -22.95
C ASN A 22 -35.74 -6.46 -22.97
N HIS A 23 -35.38 -7.38 -23.86
CA HIS A 23 -33.97 -7.71 -24.12
C HIS A 23 -33.25 -6.48 -24.65
N GLN A 24 -32.61 -5.73 -23.77
CA GLN A 24 -31.51 -4.83 -24.13
C GLN A 24 -30.28 -5.36 -23.44
N ASN A 25 -29.28 -5.72 -24.23
CA ASN A 25 -27.96 -6.07 -23.77
C ASN A 25 -27.40 -4.93 -22.90
N ALA A 26 -27.43 -5.08 -21.58
CA ALA A 26 -26.71 -4.21 -20.66
C ALA A 26 -25.22 -4.50 -20.87
N THR A 27 -24.59 -3.72 -21.74
CA THR A 27 -23.14 -3.68 -21.85
C THR A 27 -22.62 -3.14 -20.53
N LEU A 28 -22.08 -4.02 -19.67
CA LEU A 28 -21.34 -3.63 -18.48
C LEU A 28 -20.13 -2.83 -18.99
N THR A 29 -20.20 -1.52 -18.93
CA THR A 29 -19.06 -0.65 -19.15
C THR A 29 -18.10 -0.89 -18.01
N VAL A 30 -17.13 -1.80 -18.22
CA VAL A 30 -15.95 -1.90 -17.37
C VAL A 30 -15.26 -0.54 -17.47
N LYS A 31 -15.34 0.25 -16.41
CA LYS A 31 -14.65 1.52 -16.32
C LYS A 31 -13.16 1.21 -16.52
N SER A 32 -12.59 1.59 -17.66
CA SER A 32 -11.19 1.34 -17.95
C SER A 32 -10.38 1.96 -16.82
N LYS A 33 -9.49 1.17 -16.22
CA LYS A 33 -8.60 1.64 -15.17
C LYS A 33 -7.76 2.78 -15.77
N VAL A 34 -7.68 3.88 -15.08
CA VAL A 34 -6.83 5.03 -15.47
C VAL A 34 -5.40 4.52 -15.66
N ASP A 35 -4.70 5.06 -16.66
CA ASP A 35 -3.29 4.74 -16.89
C ASP A 35 -2.44 5.01 -15.63
N TYR A 36 -1.41 4.18 -15.41
CA TYR A 36 -0.59 4.28 -14.20
C TYR A 36 0.17 5.62 -14.10
N SER A 37 0.53 6.22 -15.22
CA SER A 37 1.15 7.55 -15.25
C SER A 37 0.19 8.65 -14.83
N GLU A 38 -1.06 8.59 -15.27
CA GLU A 38 -2.11 9.51 -14.88
C GLU A 38 -2.51 9.31 -13.41
N PHE A 39 -2.54 8.07 -12.93
CA PHE A 39 -2.70 7.80 -11.50
C PHE A 39 -1.64 8.52 -10.66
N LYS A 40 -0.36 8.40 -11.01
CA LYS A 40 0.73 9.08 -10.27
C LYS A 40 0.58 10.60 -10.28
N LYS A 41 0.13 11.17 -11.38
CA LYS A 41 -0.17 12.61 -11.48
C LYS A 41 -1.33 12.98 -10.54
N THR A 42 -2.42 12.24 -10.58
CA THR A 42 -3.58 12.45 -9.70
C THR A 42 -3.20 12.37 -8.22
N VAL A 43 -2.31 11.45 -7.84
CA VAL A 43 -1.78 11.38 -6.47
C VAL A 43 -1.09 12.69 -6.08
N ASN A 44 -0.24 13.25 -6.94
CA ASN A 44 0.44 14.52 -6.65
C ASN A 44 -0.52 15.71 -6.58
N ASP A 45 -1.53 15.77 -7.44
CA ASP A 45 -2.53 16.82 -7.42
C ASP A 45 -3.35 16.78 -6.11
N ASN A 46 -3.78 15.59 -5.69
CA ASN A 46 -4.52 15.40 -4.44
C ASN A 46 -3.68 15.70 -3.19
N LYS A 47 -2.36 15.44 -3.22
CA LYS A 47 -1.46 15.84 -2.14
C LYS A 47 -1.49 17.34 -1.90
N ASN A 48 -1.49 18.15 -2.97
CA ASN A 48 -1.55 19.60 -2.85
C ASN A 48 -2.82 20.09 -2.15
N LEU A 49 -3.94 19.38 -2.36
CA LEU A 49 -5.21 19.70 -1.65
C LEU A 49 -5.14 19.39 -0.15
N LEU A 50 -4.30 18.44 0.26
CA LEU A 50 -4.20 17.97 1.64
C LEU A 50 -3.17 18.72 2.49
N ILE A 51 -2.45 19.69 1.94
CA ILE A 51 -1.29 20.33 2.62
C ILE A 51 -1.65 20.93 3.99
N ASN A 52 -2.84 21.52 4.11
CA ASN A 52 -3.33 22.14 5.34
C ASN A 52 -4.33 21.27 6.11
N HIS A 53 -4.54 20.03 5.68
CA HIS A 53 -5.48 19.14 6.33
C HIS A 53 -4.87 18.50 7.60
N PRO A 54 -5.72 18.05 8.55
CA PRO A 54 -5.28 17.27 9.71
C PRO A 54 -4.49 16.03 9.29
N THR A 55 -3.51 15.63 10.10
CA THR A 55 -2.68 14.43 9.84
C THR A 55 -3.53 13.17 9.65
N LYS A 56 -4.68 13.08 10.30
CA LYS A 56 -5.64 11.98 10.13
C LYS A 56 -6.09 11.82 8.67
N ASP A 57 -6.37 12.91 7.97
CA ASP A 57 -6.84 12.87 6.58
C ASP A 57 -5.71 12.43 5.65
N ILE A 58 -4.50 12.93 5.90
CA ILE A 58 -3.29 12.54 5.18
C ILE A 58 -3.01 11.04 5.37
N ARG A 59 -3.15 10.53 6.58
CA ARG A 59 -3.02 9.11 6.92
C ARG A 59 -4.03 8.26 6.18
N ASN A 60 -5.30 8.66 6.20
CA ASN A 60 -6.38 7.94 5.52
C ASN A 60 -6.16 7.93 4.00
N TYR A 61 -5.66 9.03 3.44
CA TYR A 61 -5.33 9.09 2.03
C TYR A 61 -4.21 8.12 1.65
N LEU A 62 -3.10 8.10 2.41
CA LEU A 62 -2.02 7.13 2.19
C LEU A 62 -2.51 5.69 2.33
N PHE A 63 -3.31 5.39 3.36
CA PHE A 63 -3.89 4.07 3.54
C PHE A 63 -4.69 3.64 2.31
N LYS A 64 -5.60 4.48 1.81
CA LYS A 64 -6.41 4.19 0.62
C LYS A 64 -5.55 3.92 -0.61
N LEU A 65 -4.51 4.71 -0.83
CA LEU A 65 -3.59 4.52 -1.94
C LEU A 65 -2.86 3.18 -1.87
N VAL A 66 -2.35 2.80 -0.69
CA VAL A 66 -1.57 1.56 -0.52
C VAL A 66 -2.48 0.33 -0.53
N ASP A 67 -3.60 0.34 0.21
CA ASP A 67 -4.50 -0.81 0.33
C ASP A 67 -5.23 -1.13 -0.98
N GLY A 68 -5.62 -0.10 -1.74
CA GLY A 68 -6.39 -0.23 -2.98
C GLY A 68 -5.54 0.00 -4.22
N ASP A 69 -5.29 1.27 -4.54
CA ASP A 69 -4.77 1.66 -5.86
C ASP A 69 -3.41 1.00 -6.20
N ILE A 70 -2.45 0.99 -5.27
CA ILE A 70 -1.14 0.37 -5.49
C ILE A 70 -1.29 -1.14 -5.71
N PHE A 71 -2.06 -1.82 -4.88
CA PHE A 71 -2.29 -3.25 -5.06
C PHE A 71 -2.91 -3.54 -6.42
N ASP A 72 -3.98 -2.84 -6.77
CA ASP A 72 -4.70 -3.03 -8.02
C ASP A 72 -3.82 -2.87 -9.26
N TYR A 73 -2.87 -1.93 -9.26
CA TYR A 73 -1.92 -1.79 -10.36
C TYR A 73 -0.87 -2.89 -10.36
N TRP A 74 -0.29 -3.20 -9.21
CA TRP A 74 0.90 -4.03 -9.08
C TRP A 74 0.61 -5.53 -8.95
N GLU A 75 -0.61 -5.94 -8.57
CA GLU A 75 -0.99 -7.35 -8.46
C GLU A 75 -0.57 -8.15 -9.68
N GLY A 76 0.10 -9.30 -9.45
CA GLY A 76 0.59 -10.18 -10.49
C GLY A 76 1.85 -9.69 -11.21
N THR A 77 2.46 -8.54 -10.82
CA THR A 77 3.79 -8.17 -11.34
C THR A 77 4.80 -9.23 -10.94
N PRO A 78 5.52 -9.86 -11.90
CA PRO A 78 6.42 -10.97 -11.61
C PRO A 78 7.51 -10.63 -10.60
N TRP A 79 7.88 -11.61 -9.78
CA TRP A 79 9.04 -11.49 -8.89
C TRP A 79 10.33 -11.97 -9.59
N ASP A 80 11.42 -11.24 -9.33
CA ASP A 80 12.79 -11.69 -9.58
C ASP A 80 13.72 -11.07 -8.55
N PHE A 81 14.79 -11.76 -8.16
CA PHE A 81 15.74 -11.26 -7.16
C PHE A 81 16.40 -9.94 -7.61
N TYR A 82 16.70 -9.80 -8.88
CA TYR A 82 17.27 -8.61 -9.50
C TYR A 82 16.20 -7.68 -10.11
N GLY A 83 14.93 -8.00 -9.91
CA GLY A 83 13.80 -7.26 -10.46
C GLY A 83 13.69 -5.86 -9.85
N LYS A 84 13.66 -4.83 -10.71
CA LYS A 84 13.59 -3.42 -10.30
C LYS A 84 12.79 -2.56 -11.27
N THR A 85 11.77 -3.17 -11.88
CA THR A 85 10.89 -2.46 -12.80
C THR A 85 10.26 -1.22 -12.17
N LEU A 86 10.00 -0.22 -13.00
CA LEU A 86 9.28 1.00 -12.65
C LEU A 86 7.82 0.97 -13.13
N GLN A 87 7.43 -0.11 -13.83
CA GLN A 87 6.09 -0.25 -14.40
C GLN A 87 5.42 -1.52 -13.86
N PRO A 88 4.20 -1.40 -13.33
CA PRO A 88 3.43 -2.57 -12.90
C PRO A 88 3.17 -3.49 -14.10
N LYS A 89 3.20 -4.81 -13.84
CA LYS A 89 2.91 -5.88 -14.82
C LYS A 89 3.86 -5.93 -16.03
N THR A 90 4.94 -5.15 -16.01
CA THR A 90 5.98 -5.14 -17.05
C THR A 90 7.34 -5.41 -16.41
N GLY A 91 8.01 -6.49 -16.82
CA GLY A 91 9.23 -6.93 -16.17
C GLY A 91 8.98 -7.57 -14.81
N SER A 92 9.93 -7.44 -13.88
CA SER A 92 9.89 -8.08 -12.55
C SER A 92 10.31 -7.12 -11.45
N ILE A 93 9.94 -7.43 -10.19
CA ILE A 93 10.27 -6.59 -9.05
C ILE A 93 10.62 -7.42 -7.81
N ALA A 94 11.76 -7.11 -7.17
CA ALA A 94 12.14 -7.69 -5.89
C ALA A 94 11.38 -7.03 -4.72
N CYS A 95 11.30 -7.69 -3.56
CA CYS A 95 10.50 -7.26 -2.42
C CYS A 95 10.87 -5.85 -1.91
N GLY A 96 12.16 -5.54 -1.74
CA GLY A 96 12.61 -4.20 -1.34
C GLY A 96 12.29 -3.14 -2.37
N TYR A 97 12.51 -3.46 -3.65
CA TYR A 97 12.15 -2.57 -4.76
C TYR A 97 10.65 -2.36 -4.89
N PHE A 98 9.82 -3.36 -4.59
CA PHE A 98 8.36 -3.18 -4.56
C PHE A 98 7.95 -2.09 -3.56
N VAL A 99 8.44 -2.17 -2.32
CA VAL A 99 8.13 -1.16 -1.29
C VAL A 99 8.63 0.22 -1.71
N THR A 100 9.89 0.33 -2.13
CA THR A 100 10.49 1.65 -2.41
C THR A 100 9.99 2.26 -3.71
N THR A 101 9.70 1.44 -4.75
CA THR A 101 9.14 1.93 -6.02
C THR A 101 7.73 2.46 -5.80
N THR A 102 6.87 1.70 -5.10
CA THR A 102 5.50 2.14 -4.86
C THR A 102 5.44 3.40 -3.99
N LEU A 103 6.31 3.54 -2.98
CA LEU A 103 6.42 4.80 -2.23
C LEU A 103 6.88 5.95 -3.11
N THR A 104 7.86 5.73 -4.00
CA THR A 104 8.32 6.75 -4.94
C THR A 104 7.21 7.17 -5.89
N ASP A 105 6.44 6.22 -6.41
CA ASP A 105 5.31 6.47 -7.29
C ASP A 105 4.17 7.24 -6.60
N LEU A 106 3.98 7.02 -5.30
CA LEU A 106 3.10 7.83 -4.47
C LEU A 106 3.69 9.22 -4.13
N GLY A 107 4.87 9.55 -4.65
CA GLY A 107 5.50 10.87 -4.52
C GLY A 107 6.28 11.07 -3.22
N PHE A 108 6.69 9.99 -2.52
CA PHE A 108 7.69 10.11 -1.47
C PHE A 108 9.06 10.39 -2.08
N LYS A 109 9.73 11.43 -1.62
CA LYS A 109 11.11 11.75 -2.04
C LYS A 109 12.10 10.99 -1.17
N ILE A 110 12.35 9.73 -1.54
CA ILE A 110 13.23 8.78 -0.86
C ILE A 110 14.37 8.34 -1.77
N ASP A 111 15.45 7.84 -1.19
CA ASP A 111 16.47 7.09 -1.93
C ASP A 111 15.93 5.69 -2.25
N ARG A 112 15.28 5.55 -3.41
CA ARG A 112 14.63 4.31 -3.85
C ARG A 112 15.60 3.12 -3.88
N VAL A 113 16.79 3.33 -4.41
CA VAL A 113 17.78 2.25 -4.61
C VAL A 113 18.44 1.88 -3.29
N GLY A 114 18.98 2.87 -2.58
CA GLY A 114 19.63 2.64 -1.31
C GLY A 114 18.73 2.01 -0.25
N LEU A 115 17.41 2.37 -0.24
CA LEU A 115 16.45 1.73 0.65
C LEU A 115 16.04 0.33 0.18
N ALA A 116 15.96 0.07 -1.13
CA ALA A 116 15.62 -1.25 -1.63
C ALA A 116 16.72 -2.29 -1.37
N GLU A 117 17.97 -1.86 -1.38
CA GLU A 117 19.16 -2.73 -1.27
C GLU A 117 19.70 -2.81 0.17
N CYS A 118 19.24 -1.96 1.10
CA CYS A 118 19.61 -2.08 2.50
C CYS A 118 18.82 -3.21 3.21
N ARG A 119 19.24 -3.54 4.43
CA ARG A 119 18.49 -4.46 5.28
C ARG A 119 17.09 -3.89 5.54
N SER A 120 16.05 -4.73 5.51
CA SER A 120 14.67 -4.30 5.75
C SER A 120 14.50 -3.54 7.08
N GLY A 121 15.25 -3.93 8.11
CA GLY A 121 15.26 -3.22 9.40
C GLY A 121 15.78 -1.79 9.30
N ASP A 122 16.73 -1.50 8.42
CA ASP A 122 17.26 -0.15 8.22
C ASP A 122 16.28 0.71 7.41
N MET A 123 15.60 0.13 6.43
CA MET A 123 14.47 0.77 5.74
C MET A 123 13.37 1.16 6.75
N ILE A 124 12.97 0.22 7.62
CA ILE A 124 11.93 0.43 8.63
C ILE A 124 12.32 1.57 9.58
N LYS A 125 13.57 1.58 10.08
CA LYS A 125 14.05 2.65 10.98
C LYS A 125 14.02 4.04 10.33
N LYS A 126 14.23 4.12 9.02
CA LYS A 126 14.21 5.39 8.27
C LYS A 126 12.80 5.89 7.96
N LEU A 127 11.85 4.98 7.71
CA LEU A 127 10.53 5.33 7.20
C LEU A 127 9.42 5.25 8.26
N CYS A 128 9.60 4.47 9.31
CA CYS A 128 8.51 4.13 10.22
C CYS A 128 8.72 4.66 11.64
N MET A 129 7.64 4.66 12.41
CA MET A 129 7.61 4.90 13.86
C MET A 129 6.97 3.70 14.58
N GLY A 130 7.10 3.66 15.91
CA GLY A 130 6.53 2.56 16.70
C GLY A 130 7.12 1.21 16.28
N ILE A 131 8.46 1.11 16.23
CA ILE A 131 9.17 -0.07 15.74
C ILE A 131 9.21 -1.13 16.83
N HIS A 132 8.80 -2.35 16.48
CA HIS A 132 8.81 -3.52 17.33
C HIS A 132 9.44 -4.71 16.62
N SER A 133 9.98 -5.65 17.42
CA SER A 133 10.47 -6.93 16.91
C SER A 133 9.79 -8.09 17.63
N PHE A 134 9.47 -9.13 16.87
CA PHE A 134 8.81 -10.33 17.36
C PHE A 134 9.55 -11.58 16.87
N ASN A 135 9.46 -12.65 17.64
CA ASN A 135 10.06 -13.96 17.34
C ASN A 135 9.02 -15.03 16.98
N SER A 136 7.77 -14.65 16.80
CA SER A 136 6.71 -15.52 16.30
C SER A 136 5.61 -14.71 15.61
N LEU A 137 4.91 -15.35 14.66
CA LEU A 137 3.77 -14.77 13.96
C LEU A 137 2.61 -14.47 14.94
N ASP A 138 2.38 -15.31 15.95
CA ASP A 138 1.32 -15.09 16.96
C ASP A 138 1.52 -13.80 17.75
N LYS A 139 2.78 -13.49 18.12
CA LYS A 139 3.09 -12.23 18.82
C LYS A 139 2.91 -11.03 17.90
N LEU A 140 3.32 -11.14 16.64
CA LEU A 140 3.06 -10.12 15.63
C LEU A 140 1.56 -9.90 15.43
N SER A 141 0.79 -10.97 15.27
CA SER A 141 -0.67 -10.93 15.11
C SER A 141 -1.36 -10.30 16.31
N SER A 142 -0.94 -10.67 17.52
CA SER A 142 -1.45 -10.09 18.79
C SER A 142 -1.15 -8.59 18.90
N TYR A 143 0.01 -8.14 18.41
CA TYR A 143 0.35 -6.73 18.35
C TYR A 143 -0.54 -5.99 17.33
N LEU A 144 -0.68 -6.55 16.12
CA LEU A 144 -1.46 -5.96 15.05
C LEU A 144 -2.96 -5.88 15.38
N ALA A 145 -3.47 -6.85 16.14
CA ALA A 145 -4.87 -6.83 16.59
C ALA A 145 -5.22 -5.57 17.39
N LYS A 146 -4.26 -5.02 18.14
CA LYS A 146 -4.41 -3.83 18.99
C LYS A 146 -4.14 -2.51 18.23
N GLN A 147 -3.68 -2.58 16.99
CA GLN A 147 -3.37 -1.38 16.22
C GLN A 147 -4.63 -0.74 15.62
N PRO A 148 -4.62 0.57 15.39
CA PRO A 148 -5.73 1.24 14.72
C PRO A 148 -6.01 0.65 13.34
N VAL A 149 -7.28 0.58 12.95
CA VAL A 149 -7.67 0.30 11.56
C VAL A 149 -7.18 1.40 10.63
N ASN A 150 -7.11 1.11 9.34
CA ASN A 150 -6.59 2.01 8.30
C ASN A 150 -5.11 2.39 8.54
N SER A 151 -4.33 1.42 8.99
CA SER A 151 -2.89 1.58 9.21
C SER A 151 -2.08 0.77 8.20
N VAL A 152 -0.97 1.35 7.76
CA VAL A 152 0.03 0.73 6.91
C VAL A 152 1.34 0.63 7.67
N PHE A 153 1.90 -0.56 7.68
CA PHE A 153 3.19 -0.89 8.28
C PHE A 153 4.13 -1.41 7.19
N ILE A 154 5.43 -1.31 7.44
CA ILE A 154 6.44 -2.08 6.73
C ILE A 154 6.92 -3.18 7.67
N VAL A 155 6.95 -4.42 7.20
CA VAL A 155 7.51 -5.56 7.93
C VAL A 155 8.78 -6.05 7.23
N GLY A 156 9.80 -6.30 8.02
CA GLY A 156 11.04 -6.95 7.61
C GLY A 156 11.13 -8.34 8.24
N LEU A 157 11.44 -9.31 7.43
CA LEU A 157 11.71 -10.70 7.76
C LEU A 157 13.21 -10.99 7.59
N ASP A 158 13.65 -12.21 7.81
CA ASP A 158 15.06 -12.59 7.65
C ASP A 158 15.61 -12.23 6.26
N PHE A 159 14.86 -12.52 5.19
CA PHE A 159 15.27 -12.27 3.80
C PHE A 159 14.17 -11.65 2.94
N HIS A 160 13.15 -11.04 3.57
CA HIS A 160 12.02 -10.54 2.84
C HIS A 160 11.42 -9.28 3.48
N THR A 161 10.63 -8.53 2.71
CA THR A 161 9.92 -7.33 3.19
C THR A 161 8.64 -7.10 2.40
N GLY A 162 7.74 -6.31 2.97
CA GLY A 162 6.50 -5.89 2.35
C GLY A 162 5.68 -4.99 3.28
N TYR A 163 4.47 -4.68 2.86
CA TYR A 163 3.52 -3.93 3.65
C TYR A 163 2.65 -4.86 4.47
N VAL A 164 2.39 -4.52 5.73
CA VAL A 164 1.27 -5.06 6.50
C VAL A 164 0.19 -3.99 6.58
N ILE A 165 -1.03 -4.34 6.18
CA ILE A 165 -2.14 -3.42 6.06
C ILE A 165 -3.22 -3.86 7.05
N LYS A 166 -3.57 -2.98 8.00
CA LYS A 166 -4.65 -3.19 8.97
C LYS A 166 -5.92 -2.54 8.47
N THR A 167 -6.90 -3.35 8.12
CA THR A 167 -8.23 -2.92 7.69
C THR A 167 -9.27 -3.20 8.78
N THR A 168 -10.54 -2.90 8.51
CA THR A 168 -11.67 -3.29 9.35
C THR A 168 -11.96 -4.80 9.31
N THR A 169 -11.52 -5.50 8.25
CA THR A 169 -11.78 -6.92 8.02
C THR A 169 -10.62 -7.83 8.44
N GLY A 170 -9.45 -7.25 8.77
CA GLY A 170 -8.28 -8.03 9.18
C GLY A 170 -6.95 -7.35 8.90
N CYS A 171 -5.89 -8.14 8.98
CA CYS A 171 -4.54 -7.73 8.60
C CYS A 171 -4.11 -8.51 7.37
N TYR A 172 -3.50 -7.80 6.42
CA TYR A 172 -3.06 -8.37 5.15
C TYR A 172 -1.58 -8.08 4.94
N PHE A 173 -0.87 -9.04 4.35
CA PHE A 173 0.51 -8.88 3.90
C PHE A 173 0.53 -8.67 2.39
N MET A 174 1.03 -7.53 1.95
CA MET A 174 1.18 -7.19 0.53
C MET A 174 2.66 -7.09 0.19
N HIS A 175 3.13 -7.97 -0.69
CA HIS A 175 4.54 -8.11 -0.99
C HIS A 175 4.79 -8.67 -2.39
N SER A 176 6.01 -8.53 -2.90
CA SER A 176 6.44 -9.24 -4.10
C SER A 176 7.00 -10.60 -3.70
N TYR A 177 6.22 -11.67 -3.91
CA TYR A 177 6.46 -12.99 -3.35
C TYR A 177 7.35 -13.86 -4.27
N TYR A 178 8.45 -14.31 -3.69
CA TYR A 178 9.48 -15.08 -4.41
C TYR A 178 9.10 -16.55 -4.67
N PHE A 179 8.25 -17.15 -3.81
CA PHE A 179 7.89 -18.57 -3.93
C PHE A 179 7.04 -18.81 -5.18
N LYS A 180 7.43 -19.81 -5.97
CA LYS A 180 6.81 -20.11 -7.28
C LYS A 180 6.71 -18.90 -8.21
N LYS A 181 7.51 -17.86 -7.99
CA LYS A 181 7.48 -16.59 -8.74
C LYS A 181 6.10 -15.96 -8.84
N GLN A 182 5.30 -16.07 -7.78
CA GLN A 182 3.93 -15.53 -7.76
C GLN A 182 3.88 -14.02 -8.00
N GLY A 183 4.96 -13.30 -7.69
CA GLY A 183 5.01 -11.84 -7.87
C GLY A 183 4.25 -11.09 -6.79
N VAL A 184 3.69 -9.94 -7.14
CA VAL A 184 2.99 -9.09 -6.18
C VAL A 184 1.63 -9.69 -5.83
N ILE A 185 1.45 -10.00 -4.53
CA ILE A 185 0.21 -10.53 -3.96
C ILE A 185 -0.16 -9.81 -2.68
N LYS A 186 -1.42 -9.93 -2.26
CA LYS A 186 -1.94 -9.51 -0.97
C LYS A 186 -2.72 -10.68 -0.35
N GLU A 187 -2.26 -11.15 0.79
CA GLU A 187 -2.82 -12.32 1.48
C GLU A 187 -3.07 -11.99 2.95
N LYS A 188 -3.95 -12.73 3.63
CA LYS A 188 -4.11 -12.56 5.08
C LYS A 188 -2.85 -12.99 5.81
N ILE A 189 -2.50 -12.30 6.90
CA ILE A 189 -1.26 -12.57 7.64
C ILE A 189 -1.21 -13.98 8.23
N ASP A 190 -2.35 -14.51 8.65
CA ASP A 190 -2.50 -15.85 9.22
C ASP A 190 -2.50 -16.98 8.16
N GLU A 191 -2.73 -16.62 6.90
CA GLU A 191 -2.70 -17.54 5.75
C GLU A 191 -1.37 -17.45 4.97
N SER A 192 -0.46 -16.52 5.33
CA SER A 192 0.77 -16.25 4.59
C SER A 192 1.87 -17.28 4.84
N PRO A 193 2.28 -18.07 3.85
CA PRO A 193 3.43 -18.96 3.98
C PRO A 193 4.74 -18.19 4.17
N ALA A 194 4.85 -17.00 3.60
CA ALA A 194 6.02 -16.15 3.76
C ALA A 194 6.19 -15.68 5.21
N LEU A 195 5.08 -15.38 5.92
CA LEU A 195 5.14 -15.02 7.33
C LEU A 195 5.31 -16.27 8.23
N SER A 196 4.54 -17.31 7.99
CA SER A 196 4.55 -18.52 8.85
C SER A 196 5.89 -19.27 8.86
N SER A 197 6.66 -19.16 7.77
CA SER A 197 8.00 -19.78 7.68
C SER A 197 9.11 -18.99 8.37
N ASN A 198 8.84 -17.76 8.84
CA ASN A 198 9.84 -16.90 9.49
C ASN A 198 9.74 -16.94 11.01
N LYS A 199 10.87 -16.69 11.67
CA LYS A 199 10.99 -16.61 13.14
C LYS A 199 11.40 -15.23 13.64
N PHE A 200 11.70 -14.31 12.74
CA PHE A 200 12.04 -12.94 13.06
C PHE A 200 11.19 -11.97 12.27
N PHE A 201 10.62 -11.00 12.97
CA PHE A 201 9.75 -9.97 12.41
C PHE A 201 10.15 -8.63 13.01
N MET A 202 10.59 -7.68 12.20
CA MET A 202 10.66 -6.28 12.59
C MET A 202 9.55 -5.55 11.88
N ILE A 203 8.74 -4.79 12.61
CA ILE A 203 7.63 -4.02 12.04
C ILE A 203 7.67 -2.59 12.53
N GLY A 204 7.32 -1.65 11.66
CA GLY A 204 7.14 -0.25 12.01
C GLY A 204 5.96 0.36 11.25
N SER A 205 5.28 1.30 11.88
CA SER A 205 4.13 1.97 11.27
C SER A 205 4.57 3.11 10.38
N LEU A 206 4.26 3.01 9.09
CA LEU A 206 4.45 4.08 8.12
C LEU A 206 3.43 5.21 8.36
N THR A 207 2.18 4.86 8.63
CA THR A 207 1.08 5.81 8.84
C THR A 207 1.12 6.51 10.21
N ALA A 208 1.87 6.00 11.20
CA ALA A 208 2.10 6.68 12.46
C ALA A 208 3.23 7.72 12.40
N ASN A 209 4.03 7.73 11.35
CA ASN A 209 5.13 8.69 11.21
C ASN A 209 4.62 10.03 10.66
N GLU A 210 4.14 10.89 11.56
CA GLU A 210 3.58 12.20 11.21
C GLU A 210 4.57 13.10 10.48
N ASN A 211 5.85 13.07 10.87
CA ASN A 211 6.89 13.85 10.19
C ASN A 211 7.06 13.39 8.73
N LEU A 212 7.11 12.07 8.51
CA LEU A 212 7.14 11.48 7.17
C LEU A 212 5.93 11.92 6.34
N LEU A 213 4.72 11.81 6.90
CA LEU A 213 3.48 12.18 6.22
C LEU A 213 3.47 13.67 5.86
N ARG A 214 3.90 14.56 6.76
CA ARG A 214 4.00 16.00 6.48
C ARG A 214 5.05 16.32 5.42
N LYS A 215 6.21 15.66 5.43
CA LYS A 215 7.22 15.78 4.38
C LYS A 215 6.69 15.30 3.03
N TRP A 216 5.99 14.16 3.02
CA TRP A 216 5.37 13.60 1.83
C TRP A 216 4.39 14.57 1.16
N ILE A 217 3.41 15.09 1.93
CA ILE A 217 2.42 16.06 1.42
C ILE A 217 3.10 17.34 0.92
N ALA A 218 4.12 17.82 1.63
CA ALA A 218 4.85 19.03 1.27
C ALA A 218 5.90 18.83 0.16
N ASN A 219 5.98 17.65 -0.46
CA ASN A 219 6.99 17.30 -1.46
C ASN A 219 8.45 17.52 -1.00
N LYS A 220 8.72 17.36 0.30
CA LYS A 220 10.07 17.51 0.89
C LYS A 220 10.80 16.17 0.93
N PRO A 221 12.15 16.16 0.82
CA PRO A 221 12.94 14.96 1.03
C PRO A 221 12.65 14.34 2.41
N VAL A 222 12.58 13.00 2.44
CA VAL A 222 12.33 12.25 3.68
C VAL A 222 13.61 12.12 4.52
N MET A 223 14.74 12.05 3.84
CA MET A 223 16.08 11.91 4.43
C MET A 223 16.96 13.04 3.94
#